data_61694f3fa35876bb88b75c7ad83a0051
#
_entry.id   61694f3fa35876bb88b75c7ad83a0051
#
_cell.length_a   1.000
_cell.length_b   1.000
_cell.length_c   1.000
_cell.angle_alpha   90.00
_cell.angle_beta   90.00
_cell.angle_gamma   90.00
#
_symmetry.space_group_name_H-M   'P 1'
#
loop_
_entity.id
_entity.type
_entity.pdbx_description
1 polymer ?
#
loop_
_entity_poly.entity_id
_entity_poly.type
_entity_poly.pdbx_seq_one_letter_code
_entity_poly.pdbx_strand_id
1 'polypeptide(L)'
;MKKALITGITGQDGSYLAEFLLEKGYEVHGIVRRASISNTARIDHLIEKNAITLHDGDLSDSSGLIRLVGEIKPDEIYNLAAQSHVQVSFDAPEYSGDVDALGVLRVLEAVRVCGLTKTCKVYQASTSELYGKVEEVPQRETTPFHPYSPYAVAKQYGFWMVKEYRDAYGMFAVNGILFNHESERRGENFVTRKITLAAGRIAEGLQDYLELGNMDSLRDWGYAKDYVECMWLIMQQDKPEDFVIATGVQHTVRDFTEKAFAANGITIRWEGTGIDEKGYDAATGKMLVCVNPQWFRPTDVDNLWGDPTKAKTVLGWNPQSTTYEQLVEIMAKHDRERAKREKALKNV
;
A
#
# COMPACT_ATOMS: atom_id res chain seq x y z
N MET A 1 -13.14 0.27 25.89
CA MET A 1 -12.23 0.71 24.79
C MET A 1 -12.15 -0.44 23.81
N LYS A 2 -12.38 -0.22 22.51
CA LYS A 2 -12.21 -1.28 21.51
C LYS A 2 -10.74 -1.63 21.34
N LYS A 3 -10.46 -2.91 21.09
CA LYS A 3 -9.12 -3.41 20.80
C LYS A 3 -8.97 -3.66 19.30
N ALA A 4 -7.93 -3.10 18.69
CA ALA A 4 -7.57 -3.37 17.31
C ALA A 4 -6.24 -4.14 17.23
N LEU A 5 -6.19 -5.17 16.40
CA LEU A 5 -4.98 -5.89 16.06
C LEU A 5 -4.61 -5.60 14.61
N ILE A 6 -3.41 -5.06 14.39
CA ILE A 6 -2.89 -4.73 13.06
C ILE A 6 -1.74 -5.67 12.72
N THR A 7 -1.90 -6.48 11.68
CA THR A 7 -0.76 -7.16 11.06
C THR A 7 -0.09 -6.20 10.09
N GLY A 8 1.24 -6.22 9.99
CA GLY A 8 1.96 -5.28 9.12
C GLY A 8 1.98 -3.83 9.64
N ILE A 9 1.91 -3.64 10.96
CA ILE A 9 1.90 -2.31 11.61
C ILE A 9 3.11 -1.45 11.25
N THR A 10 4.26 -2.05 10.91
CA THR A 10 5.49 -1.35 10.51
C THR A 10 5.46 -0.86 9.04
N GLY A 11 4.44 -1.25 8.28
CA GLY A 11 4.25 -0.80 6.90
C GLY A 11 3.72 0.64 6.81
N GLN A 12 3.59 1.14 5.57
CA GLN A 12 3.00 2.45 5.31
C GLN A 12 1.61 2.56 5.95
N ASP A 13 0.69 1.69 5.53
CA ASP A 13 -0.72 1.74 5.94
C ASP A 13 -0.88 1.39 7.42
N GLY A 14 -0.16 0.37 7.90
CA GLY A 14 -0.21 -0.04 9.30
C GLY A 14 0.22 1.06 10.25
N SER A 15 1.24 1.86 9.89
CA SER A 15 1.70 2.97 10.71
C SER A 15 0.70 4.13 10.77
N TYR A 16 0.06 4.49 9.65
CA TYR A 16 -1.00 5.51 9.64
C TYR A 16 -2.28 5.02 10.31
N LEU A 17 -2.64 3.76 10.09
CA LEU A 17 -3.82 3.18 10.73
C LEU A 17 -3.65 3.12 12.25
N ALA A 18 -2.45 2.80 12.76
CA ALA A 18 -2.18 2.83 14.19
C ALA A 18 -2.39 4.22 14.78
N GLU A 19 -1.86 5.28 14.16
CA GLU A 19 -2.09 6.67 14.55
C GLU A 19 -3.58 7.00 14.54
N PHE A 20 -4.27 6.69 13.44
CA PHE A 20 -5.69 6.98 13.27
C PHE A 20 -6.58 6.27 14.31
N LEU A 21 -6.31 4.99 14.60
CA LEU A 21 -7.06 4.24 15.60
C LEU A 21 -6.82 4.74 17.03
N LEU A 22 -5.59 5.18 17.34
CA LEU A 22 -5.29 5.84 18.62
C LEU A 22 -6.10 7.13 18.78
N GLU A 23 -6.21 7.96 17.74
CA GLU A 23 -7.05 9.17 17.74
C GLU A 23 -8.55 8.84 17.92
N LYS A 24 -9.00 7.69 17.44
CA LYS A 24 -10.37 7.16 17.67
C LYS A 24 -10.55 6.50 19.03
N GLY A 25 -9.53 6.44 19.88
CA GLY A 25 -9.60 5.91 21.23
C GLY A 25 -9.54 4.38 21.33
N TYR A 26 -8.91 3.71 20.37
CA TYR A 26 -8.67 2.26 20.41
C TYR A 26 -7.44 1.93 21.26
N GLU A 27 -7.46 0.75 21.86
CA GLU A 27 -6.26 0.04 22.31
C GLU A 27 -5.65 -0.66 21.10
N VAL A 28 -4.44 -0.26 20.70
CA VAL A 28 -3.83 -0.72 19.44
C VAL A 28 -2.74 -1.75 19.74
N HIS A 29 -2.90 -2.94 19.18
CA HIS A 29 -1.92 -4.02 19.16
C HIS A 29 -1.38 -4.20 17.75
N GLY A 30 -0.08 -4.44 17.61
CA GLY A 30 0.56 -4.67 16.32
C GLY A 30 1.37 -5.95 16.28
N ILE A 31 1.28 -6.69 15.18
CA ILE A 31 2.18 -7.83 14.92
C ILE A 31 3.38 -7.34 14.14
N VAL A 32 4.57 -7.63 14.66
CA VAL A 32 5.86 -7.33 14.05
C VAL A 32 6.59 -8.64 13.77
N ARG A 33 7.05 -8.81 12.54
CA ARG A 33 7.91 -9.95 12.20
C ARG A 33 9.30 -9.76 12.80
N ARG A 34 9.77 -10.75 13.52
CA ARG A 34 11.11 -10.73 14.10
C ARG A 34 12.17 -10.64 13.02
N ALA A 35 13.06 -9.68 13.15
CA ALA A 35 14.20 -9.46 12.29
C ALA A 35 15.43 -9.07 13.12
N SER A 36 16.63 -9.33 12.60
CA SER A 36 17.89 -8.95 13.26
C SER A 36 18.11 -7.43 13.27
N ILE A 37 17.49 -6.72 12.33
CA ILE A 37 17.53 -5.26 12.23
C ILE A 37 16.11 -4.74 12.44
N SER A 38 15.96 -3.71 13.28
CA SER A 38 14.65 -3.08 13.51
C SER A 38 14.09 -2.52 12.21
N ASN A 39 12.79 -2.74 11.97
CA ASN A 39 12.02 -2.17 10.86
C ASN A 39 10.89 -1.26 11.35
N THR A 40 11.02 -0.71 12.54
CA THR A 40 9.98 0.04 13.26
C THR A 40 9.98 1.55 12.98
N ALA A 41 10.90 2.06 12.16
CA ALA A 41 11.13 3.49 11.95
C ALA A 41 9.84 4.32 11.68
N ARG A 42 8.80 3.71 11.08
CA ARG A 42 7.52 4.39 10.83
C ARG A 42 6.64 4.50 12.07
N ILE A 43 6.93 3.74 13.13
CA ILE A 43 6.15 3.68 14.38
C ILE A 43 6.97 3.96 15.63
N ASP A 44 8.27 4.28 15.51
CA ASP A 44 9.16 4.53 16.67
C ASP A 44 8.56 5.60 17.59
N HIS A 45 7.99 6.66 17.05
CA HIS A 45 7.32 7.72 17.81
C HIS A 45 6.11 7.26 18.63
N LEU A 46 5.47 6.13 18.25
CA LEU A 46 4.38 5.50 19.01
C LEU A 46 4.95 4.57 20.09
N ILE A 47 6.06 3.89 19.78
CA ILE A 47 6.78 3.01 20.73
C ILE A 47 7.34 3.84 21.88
N GLU A 48 8.03 4.95 21.58
CA GLU A 48 8.61 5.87 22.57
C GLU A 48 7.57 6.44 23.54
N LYS A 49 6.33 6.63 23.06
CA LYS A 49 5.20 7.10 23.89
C LYS A 49 4.47 5.97 24.62
N ASN A 50 4.87 4.71 24.44
CA ASN A 50 4.12 3.54 24.89
C ASN A 50 2.64 3.55 24.48
N ALA A 51 2.36 4.09 23.29
CA ALA A 51 0.99 4.25 22.79
C ALA A 51 0.40 2.98 22.17
N ILE A 52 1.24 2.02 21.79
CA ILE A 52 0.86 0.76 21.14
C ILE A 52 1.54 -0.43 21.83
N THR A 53 0.92 -1.61 21.73
CA THR A 53 1.50 -2.87 22.20
C THR A 53 1.94 -3.72 21.02
N LEU A 54 3.22 -4.07 20.97
CA LEU A 54 3.79 -4.89 19.88
C LEU A 54 3.94 -6.34 20.31
N HIS A 55 3.69 -7.23 19.38
CA HIS A 55 3.82 -8.68 19.53
C HIS A 55 4.68 -9.24 18.40
N ASP A 56 5.62 -10.13 18.73
CA ASP A 56 6.32 -10.92 17.73
C ASP A 56 5.36 -11.93 17.08
N GLY A 57 5.31 -11.99 15.75
CA GLY A 57 4.48 -12.93 15.01
C GLY A 57 4.72 -12.88 13.51
N ASP A 58 4.29 -13.91 12.81
CA ASP A 58 4.41 -14.05 11.36
C ASP A 58 3.13 -14.67 10.79
N LEU A 59 2.70 -14.25 9.60
CA LEU A 59 1.54 -14.86 8.91
C LEU A 59 1.79 -16.31 8.49
N SER A 60 3.03 -16.76 8.49
CA SER A 60 3.39 -18.18 8.27
C SER A 60 3.25 -19.05 9.52
N ASP A 61 3.04 -18.47 10.71
CA ASP A 61 2.92 -19.18 11.99
C ASP A 61 1.48 -19.24 12.51
N SER A 62 0.77 -20.32 12.19
CA SER A 62 -0.61 -20.52 12.63
C SER A 62 -0.75 -20.58 14.16
N SER A 63 0.17 -21.23 14.85
CA SER A 63 0.09 -21.40 16.31
C SER A 63 0.30 -20.09 17.04
N GLY A 64 1.25 -19.28 16.58
CA GLY A 64 1.50 -17.94 17.08
C GLY A 64 0.29 -17.02 16.89
N LEU A 65 -0.33 -17.03 15.71
CA LEU A 65 -1.52 -16.24 15.43
C LEU A 65 -2.72 -16.63 16.30
N ILE A 66 -2.98 -17.95 16.46
CA ILE A 66 -4.07 -18.43 17.33
C ILE A 66 -3.82 -17.98 18.77
N ARG A 67 -2.60 -18.13 19.29
CA ARG A 67 -2.23 -17.69 20.64
C ARG A 67 -2.47 -16.18 20.80
N LEU A 68 -1.95 -15.35 19.90
CA LEU A 68 -2.10 -13.89 19.98
C LEU A 68 -3.56 -13.45 19.91
N VAL A 69 -4.34 -13.96 18.97
CA VAL A 69 -5.77 -13.65 18.86
C VAL A 69 -6.54 -14.08 20.12
N GLY A 70 -6.21 -15.25 20.67
CA GLY A 70 -6.84 -15.76 21.91
C GLY A 70 -6.48 -14.95 23.16
N GLU A 71 -5.25 -14.44 23.26
CA GLU A 71 -4.79 -13.60 24.38
C GLU A 71 -5.35 -12.17 24.28
N ILE A 72 -5.28 -11.54 23.11
CA ILE A 72 -5.70 -10.14 22.89
C ILE A 72 -7.23 -10.04 22.86
N LYS A 73 -7.91 -10.98 22.22
CA LYS A 73 -9.35 -10.97 21.94
C LYS A 73 -9.77 -9.64 21.28
N PRO A 74 -9.25 -9.33 20.09
CA PRO A 74 -9.51 -8.06 19.43
C PRO A 74 -10.97 -7.94 19.00
N ASP A 75 -11.51 -6.72 19.04
CA ASP A 75 -12.79 -6.36 18.45
C ASP A 75 -12.67 -6.24 16.92
N GLU A 76 -11.50 -5.79 16.45
CA GLU A 76 -11.22 -5.56 15.04
C GLU A 76 -9.80 -6.04 14.70
N ILE A 77 -9.66 -6.79 13.60
CA ILE A 77 -8.36 -7.16 13.01
C ILE A 77 -8.24 -6.49 11.65
N TYR A 78 -7.14 -5.77 11.45
CA TYR A 78 -6.74 -5.21 10.16
C TYR A 78 -5.55 -6.00 9.63
N ASN A 79 -5.82 -6.90 8.67
CA ASN A 79 -4.78 -7.74 8.07
C ASN A 79 -4.14 -7.03 6.88
N LEU A 80 -3.05 -6.29 7.16
CA LEU A 80 -2.31 -5.50 6.19
C LEU A 80 -0.95 -6.11 5.83
N ALA A 81 -0.50 -7.12 6.59
CA ALA A 81 0.78 -7.78 6.31
C ALA A 81 0.72 -8.56 4.99
N ALA A 82 1.73 -8.38 4.17
CA ALA A 82 1.85 -9.03 2.87
C ALA A 82 3.31 -8.98 2.36
N GLN A 83 3.65 -9.86 1.42
CA GLN A 83 4.71 -9.61 0.45
C GLN A 83 4.09 -8.76 -0.67
N SER A 84 4.18 -7.43 -0.59
CA SER A 84 3.40 -6.51 -1.43
C SER A 84 4.11 -6.05 -2.72
N HIS A 85 5.33 -6.51 -2.98
CA HIS A 85 6.08 -6.12 -4.16
C HIS A 85 5.84 -7.11 -5.31
N VAL A 86 5.07 -6.70 -6.32
CA VAL A 86 4.65 -7.56 -7.44
C VAL A 86 5.83 -8.23 -8.13
N GLN A 87 6.91 -7.48 -8.45
CA GLN A 87 8.09 -8.04 -9.12
C GLN A 87 8.73 -9.17 -8.30
N VAL A 88 8.85 -9.00 -6.98
CA VAL A 88 9.43 -10.03 -6.09
C VAL A 88 8.61 -11.33 -6.10
N SER A 89 7.31 -11.27 -6.40
CA SER A 89 6.49 -12.47 -6.47
C SER A 89 6.86 -13.39 -7.63
N PHE A 90 7.49 -12.88 -8.69
CA PHE A 90 8.03 -13.72 -9.77
C PHE A 90 9.29 -14.46 -9.35
N ASP A 91 10.10 -13.87 -8.47
CA ASP A 91 11.34 -14.46 -7.95
C ASP A 91 11.08 -15.40 -6.76
N ALA A 92 10.03 -15.10 -5.95
CA ALA A 92 9.67 -15.84 -4.75
C ALA A 92 8.15 -16.16 -4.71
N PRO A 93 7.63 -16.95 -5.68
CA PRO A 93 6.19 -17.22 -5.78
C PRO A 93 5.64 -18.07 -4.63
N GLU A 94 6.41 -19.03 -4.13
CA GLU A 94 6.00 -19.88 -3.00
C GLU A 94 5.86 -19.04 -1.72
N TYR A 95 6.84 -18.21 -1.40
CA TYR A 95 6.77 -17.30 -0.25
C TYR A 95 5.59 -16.33 -0.36
N SER A 96 5.35 -15.76 -1.55
CA SER A 96 4.20 -14.91 -1.81
C SER A 96 2.88 -15.66 -1.59
N GLY A 97 2.79 -16.91 -2.05
CA GLY A 97 1.62 -17.76 -1.81
C GLY A 97 1.41 -18.10 -0.33
N ASP A 98 2.46 -18.40 0.40
CA ASP A 98 2.37 -18.74 1.83
C ASP A 98 1.91 -17.54 2.67
N VAL A 99 2.48 -16.37 2.44
CA VAL A 99 2.15 -15.15 3.21
C VAL A 99 0.83 -14.52 2.75
N ASP A 100 0.64 -14.33 1.45
CA ASP A 100 -0.44 -13.51 0.91
C ASP A 100 -1.74 -14.29 0.67
N ALA A 101 -1.66 -15.63 0.57
CA ALA A 101 -2.81 -16.51 0.45
C ALA A 101 -3.08 -17.26 1.76
N LEU A 102 -2.18 -18.18 2.15
CA LEU A 102 -2.36 -18.99 3.36
C LEU A 102 -2.32 -18.13 4.64
N GLY A 103 -1.55 -17.04 4.66
CA GLY A 103 -1.54 -16.10 5.79
C GLY A 103 -2.91 -15.51 6.08
N VAL A 104 -3.70 -15.18 5.05
CA VAL A 104 -5.08 -14.71 5.22
C VAL A 104 -5.95 -15.80 5.86
N LEU A 105 -5.86 -17.02 5.34
CA LEU A 105 -6.57 -18.17 5.92
C LEU A 105 -6.21 -18.36 7.40
N ARG A 106 -4.92 -18.28 7.76
CA ARG A 106 -4.46 -18.43 9.15
C ARG A 106 -5.04 -17.38 10.09
N VAL A 107 -5.19 -16.13 9.64
CA VAL A 107 -5.84 -15.07 10.42
C VAL A 107 -7.32 -15.39 10.64
N LEU A 108 -8.05 -15.77 9.58
CA LEU A 108 -9.46 -16.14 9.66
C LEU A 108 -9.68 -17.36 10.58
N GLU A 109 -8.82 -18.39 10.45
CA GLU A 109 -8.84 -19.57 11.32
C GLU A 109 -8.52 -19.23 12.77
N ALA A 110 -7.58 -18.32 13.03
CA ALA A 110 -7.29 -17.88 14.40
C ALA A 110 -8.54 -17.27 15.06
N VAL A 111 -9.30 -16.44 14.35
CA VAL A 111 -10.57 -15.89 14.84
C VAL A 111 -11.60 -16.99 15.08
N ARG A 112 -11.72 -17.93 14.14
CA ARG A 112 -12.69 -19.04 14.24
C ARG A 112 -12.35 -19.99 15.38
N VAL A 113 -11.11 -20.43 15.50
CA VAL A 113 -10.65 -21.37 16.53
C VAL A 113 -10.75 -20.77 17.92
N CYS A 114 -10.49 -19.45 18.06
CA CYS A 114 -10.65 -18.74 19.32
C CYS A 114 -12.14 -18.44 19.68
N GLY A 115 -13.11 -18.85 18.87
CA GLY A 115 -14.54 -18.63 19.12
C GLY A 115 -15.00 -17.18 18.98
N LEU A 116 -14.25 -16.36 18.21
CA LEU A 116 -14.50 -14.92 18.09
C LEU A 116 -15.27 -14.53 16.81
N THR A 117 -15.81 -15.49 16.07
CA THR A 117 -16.50 -15.27 14.79
C THR A 117 -17.65 -14.24 14.85
N LYS A 118 -18.27 -14.07 16.01
CA LYS A 118 -19.40 -13.14 16.21
C LYS A 118 -19.04 -11.82 16.89
N THR A 119 -17.82 -11.72 17.40
CA THR A 119 -17.38 -10.57 18.21
C THR A 119 -16.20 -9.82 17.59
N CYS A 120 -15.41 -10.47 16.75
CA CYS A 120 -14.27 -9.87 16.07
C CYS A 120 -14.59 -9.62 14.59
N LYS A 121 -14.45 -8.38 14.14
CA LYS A 121 -14.51 -8.00 12.73
C LYS A 121 -13.13 -8.14 12.09
N VAL A 122 -13.06 -8.57 10.83
CA VAL A 122 -11.80 -8.75 10.09
C VAL A 122 -11.81 -7.94 8.80
N TYR A 123 -10.87 -7.04 8.66
CA TYR A 123 -10.57 -6.34 7.41
C TYR A 123 -9.38 -7.00 6.73
N GLN A 124 -9.53 -7.36 5.47
CA GLN A 124 -8.46 -7.84 4.60
C GLN A 124 -8.06 -6.77 3.60
N ALA A 125 -6.80 -6.37 3.61
CA ALA A 125 -6.22 -5.58 2.53
C ALA A 125 -6.12 -6.44 1.27
N SER A 126 -7.05 -6.24 0.37
CA SER A 126 -7.04 -6.80 -0.97
C SER A 126 -6.35 -5.82 -1.94
N THR A 127 -6.42 -6.01 -3.25
CA THR A 127 -5.62 -5.24 -4.20
C THR A 127 -6.32 -5.09 -5.55
N SER A 128 -6.11 -3.98 -6.24
CA SER A 128 -6.50 -3.77 -7.62
C SER A 128 -5.81 -4.73 -8.61
N GLU A 129 -4.69 -5.33 -8.22
CA GLU A 129 -3.98 -6.34 -9.03
C GLU A 129 -4.83 -7.60 -9.29
N LEU A 130 -5.92 -7.82 -8.53
CA LEU A 130 -6.89 -8.89 -8.80
C LEU A 130 -7.52 -8.75 -10.19
N TYR A 131 -7.74 -7.52 -10.64
CA TYR A 131 -8.31 -7.24 -11.96
C TYR A 131 -7.36 -7.61 -13.09
N GLY A 132 -6.05 -7.46 -12.86
CA GLY A 132 -4.98 -7.94 -13.72
C GLY A 132 -5.15 -7.54 -15.18
N LYS A 133 -5.41 -8.51 -16.07
CA LYS A 133 -5.79 -8.26 -17.47
C LYS A 133 -7.25 -7.81 -17.51
N VAL A 134 -7.47 -6.51 -17.27
CA VAL A 134 -8.77 -5.91 -17.02
C VAL A 134 -9.80 -6.19 -18.12
N GLU A 135 -11.03 -6.54 -17.72
CA GLU A 135 -12.13 -6.84 -18.62
C GLU A 135 -13.12 -5.67 -18.77
N GLU A 136 -13.12 -4.74 -17.83
CA GLU A 136 -13.91 -3.50 -17.91
C GLU A 136 -13.17 -2.32 -17.24
N VAL A 137 -13.50 -1.11 -17.65
CA VAL A 137 -12.91 0.15 -17.17
C VAL A 137 -14.02 1.18 -16.97
N PRO A 138 -14.09 1.86 -15.81
CA PRO A 138 -13.32 1.62 -14.59
C PRO A 138 -13.71 0.33 -13.86
N GLN A 139 -12.80 -0.23 -13.04
CA GLN A 139 -13.04 -1.43 -12.27
C GLN A 139 -13.86 -1.13 -11.01
N ARG A 140 -14.81 -2.02 -10.73
CA ARG A 140 -15.71 -1.97 -9.57
C ARG A 140 -15.74 -3.31 -8.83
N GLU A 141 -16.51 -3.41 -7.76
CA GLU A 141 -16.62 -4.61 -6.93
C GLU A 141 -17.16 -5.84 -7.68
N THR A 142 -17.87 -5.62 -8.80
CA THR A 142 -18.45 -6.68 -9.64
C THR A 142 -17.62 -7.03 -10.85
N THR A 143 -16.57 -6.29 -11.14
CA THR A 143 -15.66 -6.55 -12.27
C THR A 143 -14.99 -7.92 -12.10
N PRO A 144 -15.02 -8.80 -13.09
CA PRO A 144 -14.33 -10.09 -13.03
C PRO A 144 -12.83 -9.94 -12.76
N PHE A 145 -12.29 -10.83 -11.95
CA PHE A 145 -10.85 -10.89 -11.68
C PHE A 145 -10.13 -11.72 -12.73
N HIS A 146 -8.99 -11.22 -13.20
CA HIS A 146 -8.09 -11.92 -14.10
C HIS A 146 -6.63 -11.66 -13.64
N PRO A 147 -6.20 -12.27 -12.51
CA PRO A 147 -4.90 -11.97 -11.91
C PRO A 147 -3.76 -12.26 -12.90
N TYR A 148 -2.76 -11.37 -12.91
CA TYR A 148 -1.71 -11.38 -13.93
C TYR A 148 -0.30 -11.36 -13.30
N SER A 149 -0.17 -11.88 -12.09
CA SER A 149 1.09 -12.11 -11.38
C SER A 149 0.91 -13.15 -10.26
N PRO A 150 1.99 -13.82 -9.78
CA PRO A 150 1.91 -14.72 -8.63
C PRO A 150 1.37 -14.02 -7.37
N TYR A 151 1.71 -12.75 -7.16
CA TYR A 151 1.14 -11.90 -6.11
C TYR A 151 -0.38 -11.80 -6.23
N ALA A 152 -0.87 -11.44 -7.41
CA ALA A 152 -2.31 -11.27 -7.65
C ALA A 152 -3.09 -12.57 -7.45
N VAL A 153 -2.53 -13.72 -7.88
CA VAL A 153 -3.13 -15.05 -7.66
C VAL A 153 -3.22 -15.36 -6.16
N ALA A 154 -2.17 -15.08 -5.40
CA ALA A 154 -2.17 -15.29 -3.95
C ALA A 154 -3.21 -14.40 -3.25
N LYS A 155 -3.28 -13.12 -3.62
CA LYS A 155 -4.26 -12.18 -3.10
C LYS A 155 -5.70 -12.56 -3.48
N GLN A 156 -5.92 -13.14 -4.66
CA GLN A 156 -7.23 -13.64 -5.06
C GLN A 156 -7.69 -14.80 -4.18
N TYR A 157 -6.82 -15.72 -3.82
CA TYR A 157 -7.15 -16.76 -2.84
C TYR A 157 -7.62 -16.13 -1.53
N GLY A 158 -6.86 -15.18 -0.97
CA GLY A 158 -7.25 -14.49 0.25
C GLY A 158 -8.59 -13.77 0.16
N PHE A 159 -8.86 -13.10 -0.96
CA PHE A 159 -10.13 -12.43 -1.23
C PHE A 159 -11.33 -13.41 -1.14
N TRP A 160 -11.24 -14.56 -1.79
CA TRP A 160 -12.31 -15.56 -1.78
C TRP A 160 -12.45 -16.25 -0.43
N MET A 161 -11.35 -16.47 0.30
CA MET A 161 -11.42 -17.01 1.66
C MET A 161 -12.18 -16.07 2.62
N VAL A 162 -11.99 -14.77 2.50
CA VAL A 162 -12.77 -13.78 3.27
C VAL A 162 -14.25 -13.90 2.98
N LYS A 163 -14.65 -14.04 1.72
CA LYS A 163 -16.06 -14.22 1.33
C LYS A 163 -16.61 -15.54 1.86
N GLU A 164 -15.85 -16.62 1.71
CA GLU A 164 -16.27 -17.95 2.20
C GLU A 164 -16.47 -17.97 3.71
N TYR A 165 -15.58 -17.35 4.49
CA TYR A 165 -15.74 -17.27 5.95
C TYR A 165 -16.89 -16.38 6.38
N ARG A 166 -17.22 -15.37 5.62
CA ARG A 166 -18.42 -14.54 5.79
C ARG A 166 -19.67 -15.38 5.60
N ASP A 167 -19.75 -16.12 4.52
CA ASP A 167 -20.95 -16.88 4.14
C ASP A 167 -21.10 -18.15 4.98
N ALA A 168 -20.02 -18.93 5.18
CA ALA A 168 -20.08 -20.20 5.90
C ALA A 168 -20.22 -20.05 7.42
N TYR A 169 -19.55 -19.06 8.02
CA TYR A 169 -19.49 -18.91 9.48
C TYR A 169 -20.21 -17.66 10.00
N GLY A 170 -20.73 -16.82 9.11
CA GLY A 170 -21.35 -15.54 9.46
C GLY A 170 -20.37 -14.60 10.18
N MET A 171 -19.10 -14.66 9.80
CA MET A 171 -18.06 -13.77 10.29
C MET A 171 -18.22 -12.40 9.65
N PHE A 172 -18.03 -11.32 10.43
CA PHE A 172 -17.86 -10.01 9.81
C PHE A 172 -16.44 -9.93 9.22
N ALA A 173 -16.30 -10.37 7.98
CA ALA A 173 -15.03 -10.35 7.25
C ALA A 173 -15.23 -9.63 5.92
N VAL A 174 -14.37 -8.65 5.61
CA VAL A 174 -14.50 -7.73 4.47
C VAL A 174 -13.19 -7.55 3.74
N ASN A 175 -13.29 -7.31 2.43
CA ASN A 175 -12.15 -6.92 1.60
C ASN A 175 -12.22 -5.44 1.24
N GLY A 176 -11.12 -4.71 1.44
CA GLY A 176 -10.88 -3.46 0.75
C GLY A 176 -10.05 -3.72 -0.49
N ILE A 177 -10.62 -3.50 -1.68
CA ILE A 177 -9.89 -3.66 -2.95
C ILE A 177 -9.13 -2.37 -3.21
N LEU A 178 -7.90 -2.33 -2.69
CA LEU A 178 -7.07 -1.14 -2.67
C LEU A 178 -6.42 -0.89 -4.04
N PHE A 179 -6.67 0.28 -4.58
CA PHE A 179 -5.87 0.84 -5.67
C PHE A 179 -4.59 1.44 -5.11
N ASN A 180 -3.68 1.88 -5.97
CA ASN A 180 -2.39 2.38 -5.53
C ASN A 180 -2.54 3.58 -4.59
N HIS A 181 -1.90 3.53 -3.45
CA HIS A 181 -1.93 4.61 -2.47
C HIS A 181 -0.53 4.82 -1.90
N GLU A 182 -0.16 6.07 -1.85
CA GLU A 182 1.21 6.51 -1.71
C GLU A 182 1.35 7.48 -0.54
N SER A 183 2.55 7.66 -0.09
CA SER A 183 2.89 8.66 0.92
C SER A 183 4.41 8.81 1.06
N GLU A 184 4.82 9.73 1.90
CA GLU A 184 6.20 9.88 2.37
C GLU A 184 6.71 8.66 3.17
N ARG A 185 5.81 7.69 3.53
CA ARG A 185 6.15 6.42 4.19
C ARG A 185 6.16 5.22 3.23
N ARG A 186 5.90 5.44 1.95
CA ARG A 186 5.93 4.36 0.93
C ARG A 186 7.31 3.68 0.90
N GLY A 187 7.35 2.39 0.60
CA GLY A 187 8.60 1.67 0.38
C GLY A 187 9.41 2.28 -0.77
N GLU A 188 10.73 2.40 -0.60
CA GLU A 188 11.61 3.14 -1.51
C GLU A 188 11.75 2.50 -2.89
N ASN A 189 11.44 1.22 -3.02
CA ASN A 189 11.44 0.45 -4.26
C ASN A 189 10.16 0.58 -5.09
N PHE A 190 9.11 1.24 -4.58
CA PHE A 190 7.92 1.56 -5.36
C PHE A 190 8.14 2.78 -6.24
N VAL A 191 7.55 2.77 -7.45
CA VAL A 191 7.83 3.75 -8.50
C VAL A 191 7.66 5.20 -8.04
N THR A 192 6.60 5.55 -7.37
CA THR A 192 6.33 6.90 -6.88
C THR A 192 7.41 7.37 -5.90
N ARG A 193 7.73 6.52 -4.92
CA ARG A 193 8.76 6.85 -3.93
C ARG A 193 10.17 6.88 -4.54
N LYS A 194 10.45 5.98 -5.47
CA LYS A 194 11.71 6.01 -6.25
C LYS A 194 11.88 7.33 -6.98
N ILE A 195 10.79 7.86 -7.57
CA ILE A 195 10.79 9.13 -8.28
C ILE A 195 11.04 10.30 -7.32
N THR A 196 10.30 10.41 -6.22
CA THR A 196 10.43 11.56 -5.29
C THR A 196 11.77 11.59 -4.58
N LEU A 197 12.31 10.42 -4.20
CA LEU A 197 13.67 10.31 -3.66
C LEU A 197 14.71 10.76 -4.66
N ALA A 198 14.65 10.27 -5.91
CA ALA A 198 15.58 10.65 -6.94
C ALA A 198 15.52 12.14 -7.27
N ALA A 199 14.30 12.71 -7.42
CA ALA A 199 14.12 14.14 -7.68
C ALA A 199 14.74 15.01 -6.58
N GLY A 200 14.54 14.65 -5.30
CA GLY A 200 15.17 15.34 -4.17
C GLY A 200 16.72 15.23 -4.17
N ARG A 201 17.23 14.02 -4.41
CA ARG A 201 18.69 13.76 -4.44
C ARG A 201 19.38 14.43 -5.63
N ILE A 202 18.75 14.41 -6.82
CA ILE A 202 19.26 15.10 -8.01
C ILE A 202 19.31 16.61 -7.77
N ALA A 203 18.28 17.18 -7.20
CA ALA A 203 18.23 18.59 -6.87
C ALA A 203 19.27 19.02 -5.83
N GLU A 204 19.75 18.11 -4.96
CA GLU A 204 20.85 18.34 -4.02
C GLU A 204 22.22 17.91 -4.56
N GLY A 205 22.31 17.39 -5.78
CA GLY A 205 23.57 16.94 -6.39
C GLY A 205 24.11 15.63 -5.82
N LEU A 206 23.25 14.80 -5.24
CA LEU A 206 23.59 13.50 -4.64
C LEU A 206 23.37 12.32 -5.61
N GLN A 207 22.71 12.57 -6.72
CA GLN A 207 22.39 11.57 -7.74
C GLN A 207 22.41 12.25 -9.12
N ASP A 208 22.86 11.53 -10.14
CA ASP A 208 22.99 12.10 -11.48
C ASP A 208 21.71 11.99 -12.30
N TYR A 209 21.06 10.82 -12.29
CA TYR A 209 19.83 10.56 -13.04
C TYR A 209 18.99 9.46 -12.40
N LEU A 210 17.75 9.32 -12.86
CA LEU A 210 16.77 8.32 -12.47
C LEU A 210 16.49 7.38 -13.63
N GLU A 211 16.48 6.07 -13.38
CA GLU A 211 16.04 5.07 -14.34
C GLU A 211 14.62 4.60 -14.03
N LEU A 212 13.74 4.59 -15.02
CA LEU A 212 12.36 4.14 -14.93
C LEU A 212 12.06 3.09 -16.00
N GLY A 213 10.96 2.37 -15.85
CA GLY A 213 10.40 1.48 -16.87
C GLY A 213 9.40 2.20 -17.78
N ASN A 214 8.21 1.63 -17.94
CA ASN A 214 7.16 2.20 -18.77
C ASN A 214 6.62 3.53 -18.20
N MET A 215 6.91 4.63 -18.88
CA MET A 215 6.50 5.99 -18.49
C MET A 215 5.01 6.28 -18.74
N ASP A 216 4.37 5.52 -19.63
CA ASP A 216 3.00 5.73 -20.04
C ASP A 216 1.99 4.87 -19.27
N SER A 217 2.47 4.03 -18.33
CA SER A 217 1.61 3.25 -17.44
C SER A 217 0.68 4.16 -16.66
N LEU A 218 -0.62 3.84 -16.72
CA LEU A 218 -1.69 4.57 -16.02
C LEU A 218 -1.98 3.92 -14.67
N ARG A 219 -2.02 4.72 -13.63
CA ARG A 219 -2.36 4.29 -12.27
C ARG A 219 -3.28 5.29 -11.58
N ASP A 220 -4.17 4.78 -10.76
CA ASP A 220 -4.98 5.56 -9.82
C ASP A 220 -4.19 5.63 -8.51
N TRP A 221 -3.68 6.82 -8.16
CA TRP A 221 -2.90 7.06 -6.96
C TRP A 221 -3.63 7.95 -5.97
N GLY A 222 -3.85 7.43 -4.76
CA GLY A 222 -4.39 8.20 -3.64
C GLY A 222 -3.40 8.37 -2.49
N TYR A 223 -3.78 9.13 -1.48
CA TYR A 223 -2.98 9.33 -0.27
C TYR A 223 -3.28 8.26 0.79
N ALA A 224 -2.26 7.62 1.32
CA ALA A 224 -2.43 6.49 2.24
C ALA A 224 -3.24 6.83 3.51
N LYS A 225 -3.17 8.07 4.02
CA LYS A 225 -3.99 8.49 5.17
C LYS A 225 -5.48 8.51 4.85
N ASP A 226 -5.87 8.92 3.64
CA ASP A 226 -7.27 8.92 3.22
C ASP A 226 -7.77 7.47 3.09
N TYR A 227 -6.90 6.56 2.66
CA TYR A 227 -7.22 5.14 2.52
C TYR A 227 -7.42 4.43 3.85
N VAL A 228 -6.61 4.73 4.88
CA VAL A 228 -6.82 4.12 6.22
C VAL A 228 -8.11 4.59 6.87
N GLU A 229 -8.55 5.82 6.61
CA GLU A 229 -9.89 6.27 7.01
C GLU A 229 -10.98 5.41 6.37
N CYS A 230 -10.87 5.11 5.07
CA CYS A 230 -11.81 4.24 4.37
C CYS A 230 -11.82 2.82 4.97
N MET A 231 -10.66 2.25 5.28
CA MET A 231 -10.56 0.94 5.94
C MET A 231 -11.36 0.93 7.25
N TRP A 232 -11.22 1.97 8.05
CA TRP A 232 -11.96 2.09 9.31
C TRP A 232 -13.46 2.27 9.07
N LEU A 233 -13.89 3.11 8.12
CA LEU A 233 -15.30 3.32 7.77
C LEU A 233 -15.99 2.02 7.34
N ILE A 234 -15.32 1.17 6.56
CA ILE A 234 -15.81 -0.16 6.17
C ILE A 234 -16.08 -1.01 7.42
N MET A 235 -15.18 -0.98 8.39
CA MET A 235 -15.30 -1.76 9.63
C MET A 235 -16.39 -1.24 10.59
N GLN A 236 -16.87 -0.01 10.41
CA GLN A 236 -17.97 0.54 11.22
C GLN A 236 -19.36 0.18 10.66
N GLN A 237 -19.44 -0.43 9.48
CA GLN A 237 -20.73 -0.83 8.89
C GLN A 237 -21.38 -1.97 9.68
N ASP A 238 -22.73 -2.07 9.56
CA ASP A 238 -23.50 -3.15 10.18
C ASP A 238 -23.43 -4.46 9.39
N LYS A 239 -23.23 -4.34 8.06
CA LYS A 239 -23.15 -5.49 7.15
C LYS A 239 -21.75 -5.61 6.56
N PRO A 240 -21.21 -6.84 6.48
CA PRO A 240 -19.92 -7.07 5.86
C PRO A 240 -20.03 -7.01 4.34
N GLU A 241 -19.47 -6.00 3.73
CA GLU A 241 -19.39 -5.82 2.28
C GLU A 241 -17.99 -5.47 1.82
N ASP A 242 -17.66 -5.81 0.57
CA ASP A 242 -16.39 -5.48 -0.04
C ASP A 242 -16.50 -4.13 -0.77
N PHE A 243 -15.41 -3.35 -0.79
CA PHE A 243 -15.37 -2.02 -1.37
C PHE A 243 -14.12 -1.81 -2.21
N VAL A 244 -14.29 -1.20 -3.37
CA VAL A 244 -13.19 -0.59 -4.13
C VAL A 244 -12.77 0.69 -3.44
N ILE A 245 -11.48 0.80 -3.14
CA ILE A 245 -10.86 1.99 -2.54
C ILE A 245 -9.91 2.59 -3.57
N ALA A 246 -10.36 3.65 -4.23
CA ALA A 246 -9.68 4.31 -5.34
C ALA A 246 -10.00 5.79 -5.36
N THR A 247 -9.21 6.61 -6.07
CA THR A 247 -9.54 8.03 -6.28
C THR A 247 -10.54 8.25 -7.41
N GLY A 248 -10.59 7.33 -8.38
CA GLY A 248 -11.36 7.46 -9.61
C GLY A 248 -10.68 8.31 -10.68
N VAL A 249 -9.41 8.64 -10.48
CA VAL A 249 -8.62 9.45 -11.45
C VAL A 249 -7.29 8.75 -11.72
N GLN A 250 -6.91 8.68 -12.99
CA GLN A 250 -5.65 8.09 -13.42
C GLN A 250 -4.62 9.15 -13.82
N HIS A 251 -3.35 8.82 -13.55
CA HIS A 251 -2.20 9.60 -13.98
C HIS A 251 -1.13 8.68 -14.55
N THR A 252 -0.28 9.20 -15.45
CA THR A 252 0.87 8.46 -15.96
C THR A 252 2.07 8.55 -15.04
N VAL A 253 2.99 7.59 -15.14
CA VAL A 253 4.30 7.67 -14.48
C VAL A 253 5.06 8.92 -14.91
N ARG A 254 4.91 9.32 -16.18
CA ARG A 254 5.48 10.56 -16.75
C ARG A 254 4.99 11.79 -16.00
N ASP A 255 3.65 11.99 -15.89
CA ASP A 255 3.07 13.14 -15.19
C ASP A 255 3.52 13.20 -13.73
N PHE A 256 3.55 12.04 -13.03
CA PHE A 256 4.06 11.99 -11.66
C PHE A 256 5.54 12.41 -11.58
N THR A 257 6.36 11.98 -12.54
CA THR A 257 7.78 12.34 -12.61
C THR A 257 7.95 13.84 -12.82
N GLU A 258 7.24 14.41 -13.80
CA GLU A 258 7.27 15.86 -14.09
C GLU A 258 6.89 16.69 -12.87
N LYS A 259 5.80 16.34 -12.20
CA LYS A 259 5.34 17.05 -10.99
C LYS A 259 6.32 16.92 -9.81
N ALA A 260 6.91 15.74 -9.61
CA ALA A 260 7.89 15.52 -8.54
C ALA A 260 9.17 16.35 -8.76
N PHE A 261 9.64 16.45 -10.00
CA PHE A 261 10.77 17.30 -10.34
C PHE A 261 10.41 18.79 -10.27
N ALA A 262 9.23 19.18 -10.74
CA ALA A 262 8.73 20.56 -10.65
C ALA A 262 8.62 21.03 -9.19
N ALA A 263 8.18 20.19 -8.26
CA ALA A 263 8.17 20.48 -6.82
C ALA A 263 9.59 20.72 -6.25
N ASN A 264 10.64 20.30 -6.97
CA ASN A 264 12.03 20.56 -6.65
C ASN A 264 12.64 21.71 -7.46
N GLY A 265 11.83 22.46 -8.23
CA GLY A 265 12.24 23.59 -9.06
C GLY A 265 12.93 23.19 -10.38
N ILE A 266 12.73 21.94 -10.84
CA ILE A 266 13.31 21.42 -12.06
C ILE A 266 12.20 21.15 -13.08
N THR A 267 12.33 21.69 -14.29
CA THR A 267 11.42 21.41 -15.40
C THR A 267 12.06 20.39 -16.33
N ILE A 268 11.36 19.28 -16.58
CA ILE A 268 11.84 18.23 -17.49
C ILE A 268 11.37 18.51 -18.91
N ARG A 269 12.30 18.37 -19.88
CA ARG A 269 12.04 18.34 -21.32
C ARG A 269 12.35 16.93 -21.83
N TRP A 270 11.39 16.30 -22.49
CA TRP A 270 11.53 14.94 -23.00
C TRP A 270 12.06 14.91 -24.43
N GLU A 271 12.90 13.94 -24.75
CA GLU A 271 13.39 13.63 -26.08
C GLU A 271 13.38 12.12 -26.31
N GLY A 272 13.12 11.70 -27.55
CA GLY A 272 12.97 10.30 -27.89
C GLY A 272 11.61 9.72 -27.55
N THR A 273 11.45 8.41 -27.73
CA THR A 273 10.22 7.67 -27.44
C THR A 273 10.52 6.23 -27.01
N GLY A 274 9.65 5.64 -26.19
CA GLY A 274 9.78 4.26 -25.74
C GLY A 274 11.06 4.04 -24.94
N ILE A 275 11.88 3.05 -25.31
CA ILE A 275 13.12 2.71 -24.60
C ILE A 275 14.25 3.73 -24.80
N ASP A 276 14.17 4.55 -25.82
CA ASP A 276 15.17 5.59 -26.11
C ASP A 276 14.81 6.94 -25.49
N GLU A 277 13.68 7.01 -24.79
CA GLU A 277 13.20 8.24 -24.19
C GLU A 277 14.08 8.70 -23.03
N LYS A 278 14.37 10.01 -23.02
CA LYS A 278 15.17 10.67 -21.99
C LYS A 278 14.54 11.99 -21.57
N GLY A 279 14.58 12.27 -20.27
CA GLY A 279 14.20 13.56 -19.69
C GLY A 279 15.44 14.38 -19.37
N TYR A 280 15.45 15.62 -19.82
CA TYR A 280 16.52 16.58 -19.60
C TYR A 280 16.01 17.77 -18.77
N ASP A 281 16.85 18.30 -17.93
CA ASP A 281 16.60 19.60 -17.31
C ASP A 281 16.52 20.68 -18.41
N ALA A 282 15.38 21.34 -18.50
CA ALA A 282 15.14 22.38 -19.52
C ALA A 282 16.08 23.58 -19.38
N ALA A 283 16.61 23.84 -18.18
CA ALA A 283 17.49 24.98 -17.91
C ALA A 283 18.98 24.66 -18.23
N THR A 284 19.43 23.45 -17.88
CA THR A 284 20.86 23.10 -17.96
C THR A 284 21.18 22.13 -19.08
N GLY A 285 20.19 21.42 -19.64
CA GLY A 285 20.38 20.37 -20.63
C GLY A 285 20.97 19.06 -20.05
N LYS A 286 21.12 18.96 -18.72
CA LYS A 286 21.57 17.72 -18.07
C LYS A 286 20.50 16.64 -18.18
N MET A 287 20.90 15.41 -18.54
CA MET A 287 19.99 14.25 -18.50
C MET A 287 19.66 13.91 -17.05
N LEU A 288 18.37 13.79 -16.74
CA LEU A 288 17.86 13.55 -15.40
C LEU A 288 17.07 12.23 -15.29
N VAL A 289 16.46 11.79 -16.39
CA VAL A 289 15.64 10.57 -16.42
C VAL A 289 15.95 9.80 -17.69
N CYS A 290 16.02 8.48 -17.60
CA CYS A 290 16.05 7.60 -18.79
C CYS A 290 15.20 6.35 -18.56
N VAL A 291 14.75 5.76 -19.67
CA VAL A 291 14.06 4.46 -19.66
C VAL A 291 15.09 3.34 -19.66
N ASN A 292 14.91 2.36 -18.77
CA ASN A 292 15.74 1.15 -18.72
C ASN A 292 14.84 -0.08 -18.84
N PRO A 293 15.01 -0.92 -19.89
CA PRO A 293 14.20 -2.10 -20.14
C PRO A 293 14.19 -3.14 -19.00
N GLN A 294 15.23 -3.19 -18.17
CA GLN A 294 15.29 -4.13 -17.03
C GLN A 294 14.20 -3.86 -15.96
N TRP A 295 13.60 -2.65 -15.96
CA TRP A 295 12.52 -2.28 -15.05
C TRP A 295 11.12 -2.62 -15.58
N PHE A 296 11.02 -3.27 -16.76
CA PHE A 296 9.77 -3.81 -17.28
C PHE A 296 9.48 -5.16 -16.61
N ARG A 297 8.24 -5.36 -16.21
CA ARG A 297 7.81 -6.63 -15.62
C ARG A 297 7.60 -7.69 -16.73
N PRO A 298 7.73 -9.01 -16.41
CA PRO A 298 7.40 -10.08 -17.36
C PRO A 298 5.94 -9.99 -17.86
N THR A 299 5.03 -9.60 -16.96
CA THR A 299 3.66 -9.20 -17.29
C THR A 299 3.34 -7.92 -16.51
N ASP A 300 2.76 -6.94 -17.17
CA ASP A 300 2.36 -5.70 -16.52
C ASP A 300 0.86 -5.44 -16.74
N VAL A 301 0.26 -4.70 -15.84
CA VAL A 301 -1.13 -4.28 -15.94
C VAL A 301 -1.14 -2.87 -16.53
N ASP A 302 -1.76 -2.74 -17.70
CA ASP A 302 -1.73 -1.48 -18.46
C ASP A 302 -2.65 -0.42 -17.87
N ASN A 303 -3.79 -0.84 -17.29
CA ASN A 303 -4.86 0.07 -16.91
C ASN A 303 -5.53 -0.34 -15.60
N LEU A 304 -5.14 0.29 -14.50
CA LEU A 304 -5.83 0.19 -13.21
C LEU A 304 -6.54 1.51 -12.92
N TRP A 305 -7.87 1.50 -13.06
CA TRP A 305 -8.74 2.65 -12.82
C TRP A 305 -9.95 2.22 -12.00
N GLY A 306 -9.98 2.59 -10.72
CA GLY A 306 -11.04 2.18 -9.79
C GLY A 306 -12.28 3.08 -9.87
N ASP A 307 -13.46 2.47 -9.67
CA ASP A 307 -14.70 3.19 -9.45
C ASP A 307 -15.01 3.27 -7.94
N PRO A 308 -14.79 4.43 -7.27
CA PRO A 308 -15.02 4.58 -5.85
C PRO A 308 -16.50 4.86 -5.48
N THR A 309 -17.42 4.75 -6.43
CA THR A 309 -18.83 5.17 -6.24
C THR A 309 -19.47 4.52 -5.03
N LYS A 310 -19.26 3.21 -4.82
CA LYS A 310 -19.81 2.50 -3.66
C LYS A 310 -19.25 3.04 -2.35
N ALA A 311 -17.94 3.21 -2.24
CA ALA A 311 -17.30 3.76 -1.05
C ALA A 311 -17.77 5.20 -0.75
N LYS A 312 -17.91 6.03 -1.77
CA LYS A 312 -18.44 7.40 -1.64
C LYS A 312 -19.89 7.42 -1.16
N THR A 313 -20.76 6.60 -1.74
CA THR A 313 -22.21 6.64 -1.49
C THR A 313 -22.61 5.93 -0.22
N VAL A 314 -21.99 4.80 0.11
CA VAL A 314 -22.33 3.98 1.27
C VAL A 314 -21.60 4.44 2.53
N LEU A 315 -20.31 4.75 2.41
CA LEU A 315 -19.46 5.13 3.55
C LEU A 315 -19.40 6.64 3.77
N GLY A 316 -19.80 7.45 2.80
CA GLY A 316 -19.58 8.90 2.82
C GLY A 316 -18.08 9.28 2.70
N TRP A 317 -17.26 8.35 2.25
CA TRP A 317 -15.82 8.58 2.11
C TRP A 317 -15.50 9.55 0.96
N ASN A 318 -14.55 10.47 1.21
CA ASN A 318 -14.04 11.35 0.17
C ASN A 318 -12.66 10.85 -0.31
N PRO A 319 -12.56 10.22 -1.48
CA PRO A 319 -11.30 9.68 -2.00
C PRO A 319 -10.26 10.74 -2.39
N GLN A 320 -10.65 12.01 -2.42
CA GLN A 320 -9.80 13.14 -2.80
C GLN A 320 -9.72 14.19 -1.68
N SER A 321 -9.76 13.76 -0.41
CA SER A 321 -9.47 14.62 0.74
C SER A 321 -8.08 15.24 0.60
N THR A 322 -7.13 14.45 0.07
CA THR A 322 -5.83 14.92 -0.42
C THR A 322 -5.83 14.78 -1.94
N THR A 323 -5.61 15.90 -2.66
CA THR A 323 -5.54 15.85 -4.13
C THR A 323 -4.24 15.19 -4.61
N TYR A 324 -4.24 14.77 -5.88
CA TYR A 324 -3.05 14.18 -6.49
C TYR A 324 -1.83 15.13 -6.45
N GLU A 325 -2.05 16.42 -6.74
CA GLU A 325 -0.99 17.44 -6.68
C GLU A 325 -0.45 17.61 -5.27
N GLN A 326 -1.33 17.63 -4.26
CA GLN A 326 -0.91 17.67 -2.86
C GLN A 326 -0.12 16.43 -2.45
N LEU A 327 -0.54 15.24 -2.90
CA LEU A 327 0.18 14.00 -2.65
C LEU A 327 1.61 14.07 -3.18
N VAL A 328 1.78 14.46 -4.45
CA VAL A 328 3.11 14.58 -5.07
C VAL A 328 3.96 15.60 -4.33
N GLU A 329 3.38 16.75 -3.97
CA GLU A 329 4.08 17.81 -3.23
C GLU A 329 4.54 17.33 -1.85
N ILE A 330 3.66 16.65 -1.09
CA ILE A 330 3.97 16.10 0.24
C ILE A 330 5.18 15.15 0.14
N MET A 331 5.13 14.21 -0.80
CA MET A 331 6.19 13.22 -0.98
C MET A 331 7.51 13.87 -1.44
N ALA A 332 7.46 14.74 -2.45
CA ALA A 332 8.64 15.40 -2.99
C ALA A 332 9.32 16.31 -1.95
N LYS A 333 8.53 17.05 -1.19
CA LYS A 333 9.02 17.95 -0.12
C LYS A 333 9.72 17.17 1.00
N HIS A 334 9.07 16.10 1.47
CA HIS A 334 9.66 15.22 2.47
C HIS A 334 11.00 14.64 2.01
N ASP A 335 11.06 14.14 0.78
CA ASP A 335 12.25 13.49 0.26
C ASP A 335 13.38 14.49 -0.08
N ARG A 336 13.00 15.73 -0.43
CA ARG A 336 13.98 16.83 -0.55
C ARG A 336 14.65 17.14 0.78
N GLU A 337 13.89 17.25 1.86
CA GLU A 337 14.44 17.49 3.19
C GLU A 337 15.31 16.31 3.67
N ARG A 338 14.95 15.08 3.32
CA ARG A 338 15.79 13.90 3.56
C ARG A 338 17.12 14.00 2.80
N ALA A 339 17.09 14.39 1.52
CA ALA A 339 18.29 14.57 0.70
C ALA A 339 19.22 15.66 1.25
N LYS A 340 18.68 16.78 1.72
CA LYS A 340 19.45 17.84 2.39
C LYS A 340 20.19 17.32 3.63
N ARG A 341 19.52 16.54 4.48
CA ARG A 341 20.13 15.91 5.66
C ARG A 341 21.25 14.94 5.26
N GLU A 342 21.03 14.10 4.23
CA GLU A 342 22.05 13.19 3.71
C GLU A 342 23.28 13.95 3.22
N LYS A 343 23.08 15.06 2.50
CA LYS A 343 24.14 15.93 2.01
C LYS A 343 24.95 16.56 3.15
N ALA A 344 24.26 17.05 4.17
CA ALA A 344 24.91 17.64 5.34
C ALA A 344 25.81 16.64 6.07
N LEU A 345 25.35 15.38 6.21
CA LEU A 345 26.15 14.32 6.85
C LEU A 345 27.39 13.89 6.02
N LYS A 346 27.36 14.04 4.69
CA LYS A 346 28.52 13.74 3.83
C LYS A 346 29.59 14.84 3.82
N ASN A 347 29.23 16.03 4.26
CA ASN A 347 30.13 17.19 4.32
C ASN A 347 30.79 17.37 5.70
N VAL A 348 30.53 16.49 6.64
CA VAL A 348 31.15 16.37 7.95
C VAL A 348 32.21 15.25 7.93
#